data_2fa970134974f37872e4d7179cfdb447
#
_entry.id   2fa970134974f37872e4d7179cfdb447
#
_cell.length_a   1.000
_cell.length_b   1.000
_cell.length_c   1.000
_cell.angle_alpha   90.00
_cell.angle_beta   90.00
_cell.angle_gamma   90.00
#
_symmetry.space_group_name_H-M   'P 1'
#
loop_
_entity.id
_entity.type
_entity.pdbx_description
1 polymer ?
#
loop_
_entity_poly.entity_id
_entity_poly.type
_entity_poly.pdbx_seq_one_letter_code
_entity_poly.pdbx_strand_id
1 'polypeptide(L)'
;GRLLQMHSNQRVDIDGCAAGDIVAVVGLKDTSTGDTLCDADHPIILESMEFAEPVIDIAVEPKTKAEQDKMGIALQKLAEEDPTFRVSTNQETGQTIIAGMGELHLEIIVDRLLREFKVEANVGAPQVAYKEPIEESVEQDTKYARQSGGKGQYGNVRITVEPNEPGQ
;
A
#
# COMPACT_ATOMS: atom_id res chain seq x y z
N GLY A 1 0.14 -5.59 28.15
CA GLY A 1 0.81 -6.58 27.31
C GLY A 1 1.66 -7.53 28.16
N ARG A 2 2.21 -8.55 27.56
CA ARG A 2 3.16 -9.45 28.20
C ARG A 2 4.57 -9.09 27.78
N LEU A 3 5.53 -9.25 28.71
CA LEU A 3 6.95 -9.14 28.44
C LEU A 3 7.52 -10.55 28.22
N LEU A 4 8.32 -10.71 27.18
CA LEU A 4 8.94 -11.98 26.84
C LEU A 4 10.43 -11.79 26.64
N GLN A 5 11.22 -12.68 27.23
CA GLN A 5 12.62 -12.83 26.86
C GLN A 5 12.71 -13.85 25.73
N MET A 6 13.39 -13.47 24.66
CA MET A 6 13.61 -14.33 23.52
C MET A 6 14.98 -15.02 23.62
N HIS A 7 14.97 -16.33 23.51
CA HIS A 7 16.19 -17.15 23.49
C HIS A 7 16.14 -18.08 22.26
N SER A 8 16.74 -17.66 21.16
CA SER A 8 16.55 -18.31 19.87
C SER A 8 15.05 -18.33 19.49
N ASN A 9 14.45 -19.50 19.34
CA ASN A 9 13.01 -19.69 19.07
C ASN A 9 12.15 -19.92 20.34
N GLN A 10 12.80 -19.92 21.52
CA GLN A 10 12.09 -20.08 22.79
C GLN A 10 11.62 -18.74 23.33
N ARG A 11 10.43 -18.73 23.92
CA ARG A 11 9.78 -17.55 24.51
C ARG A 11 9.60 -17.83 25.99
N VAL A 12 10.15 -16.98 26.83
CA VAL A 12 10.02 -17.08 28.29
C VAL A 12 9.31 -15.83 28.78
N ASP A 13 8.17 -16.00 29.47
CA ASP A 13 7.48 -14.89 30.13
C ASP A 13 8.34 -14.35 31.27
N ILE A 14 8.46 -13.02 31.35
CA ILE A 14 9.18 -12.31 32.41
C ILE A 14 8.27 -11.27 33.05
N ASP A 15 8.44 -11.06 34.36
CA ASP A 15 7.61 -10.11 35.14
C ASP A 15 8.08 -8.66 35.01
N GLY A 16 9.31 -8.43 34.57
CA GLY A 16 9.89 -7.10 34.40
C GLY A 16 11.19 -7.11 33.63
N CYS A 17 11.63 -5.94 33.22
CA CYS A 17 12.92 -5.73 32.54
C CYS A 17 13.59 -4.46 33.10
N ALA A 18 14.89 -4.36 32.94
CA ALA A 18 15.70 -3.23 33.37
C ALA A 18 16.34 -2.50 32.18
N ALA A 19 16.92 -1.34 32.47
CA ALA A 19 17.67 -0.59 31.47
C ALA A 19 18.85 -1.44 30.93
N GLY A 20 18.92 -1.55 29.61
CA GLY A 20 19.88 -2.37 28.87
C GLY A 20 19.36 -3.75 28.45
N ASP A 21 18.17 -4.16 28.92
CA ASP A 21 17.56 -5.42 28.50
C ASP A 21 16.90 -5.26 27.11
N ILE A 22 16.95 -6.38 26.36
CA ILE A 22 16.25 -6.52 25.07
C ILE A 22 15.10 -7.51 25.27
N VAL A 23 13.89 -7.04 25.15
CA VAL A 23 12.69 -7.83 25.42
C VAL A 23 11.67 -7.70 24.29
N ALA A 24 10.84 -8.73 24.12
CA ALA A 24 9.67 -8.65 23.24
C ALA A 24 8.45 -8.24 24.05
N VAL A 25 7.70 -7.26 23.56
CA VAL A 25 6.48 -6.75 24.19
C VAL A 25 5.29 -7.11 23.30
N VAL A 26 4.30 -7.80 23.86
CA VAL A 26 3.11 -8.23 23.14
C VAL A 26 1.94 -7.33 23.49
N GLY A 27 1.19 -6.89 22.47
CA GLY A 27 -0.07 -6.14 22.66
C GLY A 27 0.05 -4.62 22.55
N LEU A 28 1.14 -4.11 22.01
CA LEU A 28 1.21 -2.73 21.56
C LEU A 28 0.46 -2.61 20.23
N LYS A 29 -0.45 -1.63 20.11
CA LYS A 29 -1.31 -1.49 18.93
C LYS A 29 -0.87 -0.38 17.98
N ASP A 30 -0.36 0.71 18.51
CA ASP A 30 -0.05 1.92 17.76
C ASP A 30 1.46 2.21 17.82
N THR A 31 2.27 1.16 17.69
CA THR A 31 3.74 1.26 17.77
C THR A 31 4.37 0.60 16.57
N SER A 32 5.20 1.35 15.87
CA SER A 32 5.95 0.91 14.70
C SER A 32 7.46 0.86 14.96
N THR A 33 8.19 0.33 13.99
CA THR A 33 9.65 0.26 14.05
C THR A 33 10.26 1.66 14.11
N GLY A 34 11.08 1.93 15.12
CA GLY A 34 11.71 3.24 15.32
C GLY A 34 11.02 4.12 16.35
N ASP A 35 9.83 3.74 16.84
CA ASP A 35 9.12 4.51 17.85
C ASP A 35 9.82 4.40 19.22
N THR A 36 9.82 5.53 19.95
CA THR A 36 10.30 5.58 21.32
C THR A 36 9.15 5.40 22.30
N LEU A 37 9.25 4.43 23.18
CA LEU A 37 8.34 4.26 24.31
C LEU A 37 8.96 4.89 25.55
N CYS A 38 8.24 5.80 26.18
CA CYS A 38 8.72 6.50 27.37
C CYS A 38 7.62 6.64 28.44
N ASP A 39 8.00 7.10 29.61
CA ASP A 39 7.08 7.49 30.67
C ASP A 39 6.31 8.76 30.23
N ALA A 40 5.01 8.78 30.49
CA ALA A 40 4.16 9.92 30.18
C ALA A 40 4.53 11.20 30.94
N ASP A 41 5.03 11.03 32.18
CA ASP A 41 5.45 12.15 33.02
C ASP A 41 6.86 12.66 32.70
N HIS A 42 7.67 11.84 32.00
CA HIS A 42 9.03 12.14 31.60
C HIS A 42 9.25 11.83 30.12
N PRO A 43 8.63 12.58 29.21
CA PRO A 43 8.71 12.30 27.78
C PRO A 43 10.13 12.54 27.27
N ILE A 44 10.69 11.56 26.61
CA ILE A 44 11.97 11.62 25.91
C ILE A 44 11.81 10.92 24.55
N ILE A 45 12.35 11.53 23.50
CA ILE A 45 12.44 10.92 22.18
C ILE A 45 13.91 10.59 21.93
N LEU A 46 14.21 9.32 21.70
CA LEU A 46 15.52 8.88 21.28
C LEU A 46 15.75 9.23 19.82
N GLU A 47 16.97 9.05 19.33
CA GLU A 47 17.32 9.30 17.93
C GLU A 47 16.37 8.54 16.99
N SER A 48 15.73 9.28 16.08
CA SER A 48 14.88 8.69 15.06
C SER A 48 15.73 8.03 13.98
N MET A 49 15.32 6.83 13.55
CA MET A 49 15.98 6.15 12.45
C MET A 49 15.49 6.75 11.11
N GLU A 50 16.43 7.11 10.24
CA GLU A 50 16.14 7.48 8.86
C GLU A 50 16.23 6.24 7.98
N PHE A 51 15.15 5.90 7.31
CA PHE A 51 15.08 4.76 6.41
C PHE A 51 15.25 5.23 4.97
N ALA A 52 16.02 4.46 4.18
CA ALA A 52 16.20 4.75 2.78
C ALA A 52 14.88 4.58 1.99
N GLU A 53 14.69 5.43 0.99
CA GLU A 53 13.56 5.32 0.08
C GLU A 53 13.67 4.07 -0.78
N PRO A 54 12.55 3.37 -1.05
CA PRO A 54 12.51 2.25 -1.97
C PRO A 54 13.00 2.63 -3.37
N VAL A 55 13.63 1.68 -4.07
CA VAL A 55 14.23 1.92 -5.39
C VAL A 55 13.65 1.04 -6.50
N ILE A 56 12.88 0.02 -6.16
CA ILE A 56 12.26 -0.91 -7.11
C ILE A 56 10.80 -1.10 -6.77
N ASP A 57 9.97 -1.17 -7.80
CA ASP A 57 8.54 -1.38 -7.72
C ASP A 57 8.12 -2.64 -8.48
N ILE A 58 7.22 -3.43 -7.91
CA ILE A 58 6.54 -4.53 -8.59
C ILE A 58 5.04 -4.47 -8.33
N ALA A 59 4.25 -5.00 -9.27
CA ALA A 59 2.81 -5.13 -9.12
C ALA A 59 2.45 -6.48 -8.53
N VAL A 60 1.50 -6.49 -7.59
CA VAL A 60 0.95 -7.69 -6.98
C VAL A 60 -0.55 -7.71 -7.19
N GLU A 61 -1.06 -8.73 -7.85
CA GLU A 61 -2.47 -8.87 -8.16
C GLU A 61 -3.05 -10.14 -7.51
N PRO A 62 -4.11 -10.01 -6.70
CA PRO A 62 -4.76 -11.18 -6.11
C PRO A 62 -5.44 -12.01 -7.21
N LYS A 63 -5.40 -13.33 -7.12
CA LYS A 63 -6.05 -14.21 -8.11
C LYS A 63 -7.58 -14.16 -8.03
N THR A 64 -8.11 -13.82 -6.87
CA THR A 64 -9.57 -13.74 -6.64
C THR A 64 -9.91 -12.51 -5.80
N LYS A 65 -11.18 -12.09 -5.86
CA LYS A 65 -11.67 -10.98 -5.05
C LYS A 65 -11.59 -11.27 -3.53
N ALA A 66 -11.76 -12.53 -3.13
CA ALA A 66 -11.63 -12.94 -1.73
C ALA A 66 -10.19 -12.81 -1.21
N GLU A 67 -9.19 -13.02 -2.09
CA GLU A 67 -7.79 -12.85 -1.75
C GLU A 67 -7.37 -11.37 -1.66
N GLN A 68 -8.13 -10.44 -2.24
CA GLN A 68 -7.82 -9.01 -2.21
C GLN A 68 -7.82 -8.44 -0.79
N ASP A 69 -8.85 -8.73 0.00
CA ASP A 69 -8.96 -8.24 1.38
C ASP A 69 -7.85 -8.86 2.25
N LYS A 70 -7.59 -10.14 2.08
CA LYS A 70 -6.55 -10.86 2.77
C LYS A 70 -5.15 -10.35 2.42
N MET A 71 -4.92 -10.05 1.14
CA MET A 71 -3.70 -9.43 0.65
C MET A 71 -3.49 -8.04 1.26
N GLY A 72 -4.52 -7.21 1.32
CA GLY A 72 -4.45 -5.88 1.93
C GLY A 72 -4.01 -5.94 3.40
N ILE A 73 -4.62 -6.82 4.20
CA ILE A 73 -4.26 -7.02 5.61
C ILE A 73 -2.82 -7.54 5.76
N ALA A 74 -2.41 -8.47 4.90
CA ALA A 74 -1.07 -9.04 4.94
C ALA A 74 0.00 -8.01 4.57
N LEU A 75 -0.23 -7.24 3.50
CA LEU A 75 0.70 -6.18 3.07
C LEU A 75 0.82 -5.06 4.11
N GLN A 76 -0.30 -4.68 4.76
CA GLN A 76 -0.25 -3.71 5.84
C GLN A 76 0.63 -4.19 7.00
N LYS A 77 0.49 -5.43 7.44
CA LYS A 77 1.34 -6.00 8.51
C LYS A 77 2.81 -6.05 8.12
N LEU A 78 3.12 -6.41 6.87
CA LEU A 78 4.49 -6.42 6.37
C LEU A 78 5.08 -5.00 6.33
N ALA A 79 4.29 -3.98 5.98
CA ALA A 79 4.71 -2.58 5.99
C ALA A 79 4.90 -2.03 7.42
N GLU A 80 4.14 -2.52 8.41
CA GLU A 80 4.36 -2.17 9.84
C GLU A 80 5.67 -2.76 10.39
N GLU A 81 6.08 -3.94 9.89
CA GLU A 81 7.33 -4.59 10.30
C GLU A 81 8.58 -3.95 9.64
N ASP A 82 8.45 -3.49 8.39
CA ASP A 82 9.56 -3.00 7.60
C ASP A 82 9.29 -1.59 7.02
N PRO A 83 9.86 -0.55 7.60
CA PRO A 83 9.66 0.82 7.15
C PRO A 83 10.31 1.15 5.78
N THR A 84 11.15 0.27 5.23
CA THR A 84 11.70 0.40 3.86
C THR A 84 10.80 -0.23 2.80
N PHE A 85 9.73 -0.92 3.23
CA PHE A 85 8.73 -1.51 2.37
C PHE A 85 7.50 -0.61 2.29
N ARG A 86 7.07 -0.27 1.09
CA ARG A 86 5.88 0.57 0.85
C ARG A 86 4.85 -0.13 -0.01
N VAL A 87 3.60 0.15 0.28
CA VAL A 87 2.45 -0.35 -0.48
C VAL A 87 1.64 0.84 -0.98
N SER A 88 1.31 0.85 -2.25
CA SER A 88 0.47 1.85 -2.87
C SER A 88 -0.50 1.22 -3.86
N THR A 89 -1.57 1.92 -4.18
CA THR A 89 -2.50 1.51 -5.24
C THR A 89 -2.42 2.51 -6.37
N ASN A 90 -2.11 2.04 -7.55
CA ASN A 90 -2.17 2.87 -8.75
C ASN A 90 -3.63 3.14 -9.10
N GLN A 91 -4.05 4.40 -9.02
CA GLN A 91 -5.45 4.80 -9.23
C GLN A 91 -5.89 4.65 -10.70
N GLU A 92 -4.97 4.68 -11.64
CA GLU A 92 -5.26 4.58 -13.07
C GLU A 92 -5.39 3.13 -13.54
N THR A 93 -4.50 2.25 -13.06
CA THR A 93 -4.51 0.83 -13.44
C THR A 93 -5.26 -0.05 -12.44
N GLY A 94 -5.51 0.44 -11.23
CA GLY A 94 -6.11 -0.32 -10.13
C GLY A 94 -5.17 -1.36 -9.51
N GLN A 95 -3.90 -1.42 -9.95
CA GLN A 95 -2.93 -2.38 -9.44
C GLN A 95 -2.43 -2.00 -8.05
N THR A 96 -2.19 -3.00 -7.22
CA THR A 96 -1.43 -2.84 -5.97
C THR A 96 0.05 -2.92 -6.29
N ILE A 97 0.77 -1.85 -5.98
CA ILE A 97 2.21 -1.72 -6.18
C ILE A 97 2.91 -1.87 -4.84
N ILE A 98 3.92 -2.69 -4.80
CA ILE A 98 4.82 -2.81 -3.65
C ILE A 98 6.21 -2.33 -4.05
N ALA A 99 6.81 -1.53 -3.18
CA ALA A 99 8.11 -0.92 -3.38
C ALA A 99 9.09 -1.36 -2.29
N GLY A 100 10.33 -1.61 -2.66
CA GLY A 100 11.38 -2.08 -1.77
C GLY A 100 12.78 -1.70 -2.18
N MET A 101 13.75 -2.08 -1.36
CA MET A 101 15.16 -1.71 -1.52
C MET A 101 15.88 -2.48 -2.63
N GLY A 102 15.29 -3.54 -3.16
CA GLY A 102 15.88 -4.36 -4.22
C GLY A 102 15.06 -5.59 -4.54
N GLU A 103 15.44 -6.28 -5.61
CA GLU A 103 14.74 -7.47 -6.11
C GLU A 103 14.63 -8.56 -5.04
N LEU A 104 15.74 -8.91 -4.39
CA LEU A 104 15.74 -9.92 -3.32
C LEU A 104 14.85 -9.54 -2.14
N HIS A 105 14.81 -8.25 -1.78
CA HIS A 105 13.93 -7.75 -0.73
C HIS A 105 12.46 -8.02 -1.07
N LEU A 106 12.03 -7.65 -2.28
CA LEU A 106 10.67 -7.87 -2.74
C LEU A 106 10.33 -9.34 -2.94
N GLU A 107 11.29 -10.17 -3.39
CA GLU A 107 11.11 -11.63 -3.46
C GLU A 107 10.82 -12.24 -2.09
N ILE A 108 11.55 -11.82 -1.05
CA ILE A 108 11.31 -12.28 0.33
C ILE A 108 9.93 -11.85 0.82
N ILE A 109 9.54 -10.60 0.58
CA ILE A 109 8.21 -10.09 0.93
C ILE A 109 7.10 -10.89 0.24
N VAL A 110 7.25 -11.16 -1.04
CA VAL A 110 6.31 -11.99 -1.81
C VAL A 110 6.27 -13.43 -1.28
N ASP A 111 7.42 -14.02 -0.98
CA ASP A 111 7.48 -15.36 -0.40
C ASP A 111 6.76 -15.43 0.94
N ARG A 112 6.94 -14.44 1.81
CA ARG A 112 6.21 -14.31 3.08
C ARG A 112 4.72 -14.14 2.85
N LEU A 113 4.31 -13.31 1.88
CA LEU A 113 2.91 -13.11 1.51
C LEU A 113 2.23 -14.44 1.12
N LEU A 114 2.92 -15.25 0.32
CA LEU A 114 2.42 -16.54 -0.15
C LEU A 114 2.43 -17.61 0.95
N ARG A 115 3.50 -17.73 1.73
CA ARG A 115 3.71 -18.82 2.70
C ARG A 115 3.12 -18.54 4.08
N GLU A 116 3.38 -17.36 4.64
CA GLU A 116 2.92 -17.01 5.99
C GLU A 116 1.44 -16.63 5.97
N PHE A 117 1.06 -15.75 5.03
CA PHE A 117 -0.30 -15.24 4.93
C PHE A 117 -1.19 -16.08 4.01
N LYS A 118 -0.62 -17.02 3.26
CA LYS A 118 -1.34 -17.92 2.34
C LYS A 118 -2.24 -17.15 1.37
N VAL A 119 -1.73 -16.05 0.83
CA VAL A 119 -2.40 -15.24 -0.19
C VAL A 119 -1.99 -15.75 -1.56
N GLU A 120 -2.95 -16.04 -2.43
CA GLU A 120 -2.67 -16.36 -3.82
C GLU A 120 -2.65 -15.09 -4.68
N ALA A 121 -1.47 -14.73 -5.16
CA ALA A 121 -1.25 -13.54 -5.97
C ALA A 121 -0.34 -13.82 -7.18
N ASN A 122 -0.54 -13.05 -8.23
CA ASN A 122 0.38 -12.94 -9.36
C ASN A 122 1.29 -11.74 -9.14
N VAL A 123 2.56 -11.88 -9.51
CA VAL A 123 3.57 -10.84 -9.36
C VAL A 123 4.14 -10.51 -10.73
N GLY A 124 4.30 -9.24 -11.05
CA GLY A 124 4.82 -8.79 -12.33
C GLY A 124 5.28 -7.34 -12.32
N ALA A 125 5.72 -6.87 -13.47
CA ALA A 125 6.05 -5.46 -13.65
C ALA A 125 4.78 -4.60 -13.58
N PRO A 126 4.84 -3.38 -13.02
CA PRO A 126 3.73 -2.44 -13.05
C PRO A 126 3.31 -2.12 -14.48
N GLN A 127 2.01 -1.94 -14.69
CA GLN A 127 1.50 -1.47 -15.96
C GLN A 127 1.81 0.02 -16.13
N VAL A 128 2.19 0.39 -17.35
CA VAL A 128 2.39 1.79 -17.72
C VAL A 128 1.03 2.40 -18.04
N ALA A 129 0.63 3.43 -17.30
CA ALA A 129 -0.55 4.22 -17.63
C ALA A 129 -0.18 5.24 -18.71
N TYR A 130 -0.68 5.02 -19.92
CA TYR A 130 -0.49 5.98 -21.02
C TYR A 130 -1.51 7.10 -20.88
N LYS A 131 -1.05 8.35 -20.99
CA LYS A 131 -1.88 9.55 -21.02
C LYS A 131 -1.70 10.22 -22.37
N GLU A 132 -2.83 10.46 -23.05
CA GLU A 132 -2.83 11.27 -24.27
C GLU A 132 -3.11 12.73 -23.91
N PRO A 133 -2.21 13.66 -24.25
CA PRO A 133 -2.50 15.08 -24.12
C PRO A 133 -3.46 15.52 -25.23
N ILE A 134 -4.30 16.49 -24.94
CA ILE A 134 -5.08 17.20 -25.93
C ILE A 134 -4.20 18.35 -26.44
N GLU A 135 -3.93 18.37 -27.73
CA GLU A 135 -3.02 19.36 -28.35
C GLU A 135 -3.76 20.55 -28.98
N GLU A 136 -5.03 20.33 -29.36
CA GLU A 136 -5.85 21.34 -30.05
C GLU A 136 -7.22 21.49 -29.39
N SER A 137 -7.79 22.69 -29.45
CA SER A 137 -9.17 22.92 -29.03
C SER A 137 -10.12 22.30 -30.02
N VAL A 138 -11.03 21.42 -29.57
CA VAL A 138 -12.01 20.73 -30.38
C VAL A 138 -13.40 20.95 -29.82
N GLU A 139 -14.31 21.38 -30.71
CA GLU A 139 -15.74 21.49 -30.41
C GLU A 139 -16.50 20.31 -30.99
N GLN A 140 -17.29 19.63 -30.18
CA GLN A 140 -18.09 18.50 -30.57
C GLN A 140 -19.56 18.73 -30.19
N ASP A 141 -20.45 18.69 -31.21
CA ASP A 141 -21.91 18.71 -31.04
C ASP A 141 -22.44 17.29 -31.29
N THR A 142 -23.04 16.68 -30.29
CA THR A 142 -23.55 15.32 -30.37
C THR A 142 -25.03 15.30 -30.01
N LYS A 143 -25.84 14.86 -30.95
CA LYS A 143 -27.28 14.72 -30.81
C LYS A 143 -27.66 13.26 -30.68
N TYR A 144 -28.31 12.92 -29.59
CA TYR A 144 -28.93 11.62 -29.37
C TYR A 144 -30.44 11.74 -29.55
N ALA A 145 -30.99 11.06 -30.55
CA ALA A 145 -32.43 10.99 -30.78
C ALA A 145 -32.81 9.52 -31.01
N ARG A 146 -33.57 8.94 -30.11
CA ARG A 146 -34.06 7.57 -30.24
C ARG A 146 -35.56 7.54 -29.92
N GLN A 147 -36.35 6.99 -30.82
CA GLN A 147 -37.77 6.76 -30.60
C GLN A 147 -38.04 5.25 -30.69
N SER A 148 -38.57 4.69 -29.60
CA SER A 148 -38.95 3.30 -29.50
C SER A 148 -40.25 3.23 -28.71
N GLY A 149 -41.37 3.07 -29.44
CA GLY A 149 -42.72 3.16 -28.87
C GLY A 149 -43.12 4.61 -28.54
N GLY A 150 -44.21 4.86 -27.88
CA GLY A 150 -44.83 6.17 -27.70
C GLY A 150 -44.08 7.30 -27.00
N LYS A 151 -42.86 7.07 -26.49
CA LYS A 151 -42.02 8.11 -25.87
C LYS A 151 -40.64 8.15 -26.53
N GLY A 152 -40.27 9.30 -27.08
CA GLY A 152 -38.94 9.55 -27.62
C GLY A 152 -37.92 9.95 -26.53
N GLN A 153 -36.69 9.55 -26.71
CA GLN A 153 -35.54 10.03 -25.94
C GLN A 153 -34.77 11.02 -26.81
N TYR A 154 -34.49 12.19 -26.28
CA TYR A 154 -33.75 13.22 -26.96
C TYR A 154 -32.71 13.84 -26.00
N GLY A 155 -31.52 14.00 -26.47
CA GLY A 155 -30.43 14.74 -25.78
C GLY A 155 -29.52 15.38 -26.81
N ASN A 156 -29.15 16.62 -26.60
CA ASN A 156 -28.11 17.29 -27.37
C ASN A 156 -27.06 17.83 -26.41
N VAL A 157 -25.80 17.51 -26.67
CA VAL A 157 -24.67 17.97 -25.89
C VAL A 157 -23.66 18.59 -26.84
N ARG A 158 -23.28 19.84 -26.54
CA ARG A 158 -22.20 20.53 -27.22
C ARG A 158 -21.10 20.75 -26.18
N ILE A 159 -19.93 20.22 -26.45
CA ILE A 159 -18.76 20.30 -25.56
C ILE A 159 -17.58 20.88 -26.33
N THR A 160 -16.81 21.70 -25.66
CA THR A 160 -15.49 22.16 -26.12
C THR A 160 -14.46 21.55 -25.22
N VAL A 161 -13.45 20.92 -25.79
CA VAL A 161 -12.32 20.32 -25.08
C VAL A 161 -11.08 21.08 -25.50
N GLU A 162 -10.37 21.62 -24.52
CA GLU A 162 -9.20 22.48 -24.74
C GLU A 162 -7.98 21.93 -23.99
N PRO A 163 -6.75 22.17 -24.53
CA PRO A 163 -5.54 21.89 -23.76
C PRO A 163 -5.53 22.68 -22.45
N ASN A 164 -5.13 22.06 -21.35
CA ASN A 164 -4.96 22.73 -20.07
C ASN A 164 -3.48 22.77 -19.67
N GLU A 165 -3.11 23.69 -18.78
CA GLU A 165 -1.73 23.75 -18.27
C GLU A 165 -1.38 22.47 -17.47
N PRO A 166 -0.13 22.00 -17.57
CA PRO A 166 0.30 20.82 -16.81
C PRO A 166 0.12 21.02 -15.30
N GLY A 167 -0.65 20.15 -14.67
CA GLY A 167 -0.84 20.16 -13.23
C GLY A 167 -2.13 20.82 -12.71
N GLN A 168 -3.03 21.22 -13.59
CA GLN A 168 -4.40 21.63 -13.24
C GLN A 168 -5.44 20.55 -13.50
#